data_de29afec3669f7fd7f418fb0e1089274
#
_entry.id   de29afec3669f7fd7f418fb0e1089274
#
_cell.length_a   1.000
_cell.length_b   1.000
_cell.length_c   1.000
_cell.angle_alpha   90.00
_cell.angle_beta   90.00
_cell.angle_gamma   90.00
#
_symmetry.space_group_name_H-M   'P 1'
#
loop_
_entity.id
_entity.type
_entity.pdbx_description
1 polymer ?
#
loop_
_entity_poly.entity_id
_entity_poly.type
_entity_poly.pdbx_seq_one_letter_code
_entity_poly.pdbx_strand_id
1 'polypeptide(L)'
;EERFIEDVLKSYTTYNSFYSLYKKAEDDPKFDKQRAQKKLKQFVESHPASIEKKTKIIINHFIENVIHQRKINGLAKAMVVTSSRKNAVFYKHAFDKYLADRNLPFKSIVAFSGDIDGETEASLNHFSSSLIADEFKKPEFRFLIVASKFQTGFDQPLLHSMYVDKKLGGVNAVQTLSRL
;
A
#
# COMPACT_ATOMS: atom_id res chain seq x y z
N GLU A 1 -20.67 14.75 -3.45
CA GLU A 1 -19.82 15.63 -2.58
C GLU A 1 -20.06 15.38 -1.10
N GLU A 2 -21.30 15.19 -0.64
CA GLU A 2 -21.62 14.96 0.78
C GLU A 2 -21.05 13.66 1.37
N ARG A 3 -20.93 12.58 0.59
CA ARG A 3 -20.31 11.31 1.04
C ARG A 3 -18.81 11.43 1.35
N PHE A 4 -18.12 12.37 0.75
CA PHE A 4 -16.69 12.61 1.02
C PHE A 4 -16.47 13.28 2.39
N ILE A 5 -17.41 14.15 2.78
CA ILE A 5 -17.38 14.88 4.07
C ILE A 5 -17.69 13.94 5.25
N GLU A 6 -18.65 13.03 5.12
CA GLU A 6 -18.97 12.05 6.17
C GLU A 6 -17.80 11.11 6.47
N ASP A 7 -17.08 10.64 5.45
CA ASP A 7 -15.91 9.76 5.65
C ASP A 7 -14.74 10.47 6.31
N VAL A 8 -14.55 11.75 6.04
CA VAL A 8 -13.55 12.59 6.71
C VAL A 8 -13.90 12.78 8.18
N LEU A 9 -15.16 12.98 8.53
CA LEU A 9 -15.61 13.13 9.92
C LEU A 9 -15.43 11.85 10.74
N LYS A 10 -15.64 10.68 10.18
CA LYS A 10 -15.34 9.38 10.83
C LYS A 10 -13.86 9.18 11.10
N SER A 11 -13.01 9.65 10.21
CA SER A 11 -11.54 9.64 10.40
C SER A 11 -11.08 10.67 11.44
N TYR A 12 -11.78 11.79 11.54
CA TYR A 12 -11.52 12.86 12.50
C TYR A 12 -11.73 12.42 13.96
N THR A 13 -12.72 11.56 14.23
CA THR A 13 -12.95 11.00 15.57
C THR A 13 -11.76 10.17 16.05
N THR A 14 -11.14 9.40 15.18
CA THR A 14 -9.92 8.63 15.49
C THR A 14 -8.74 9.56 15.79
N TYR A 15 -8.59 10.65 15.04
CA TYR A 15 -7.57 11.68 15.31
C TYR A 15 -7.76 12.37 16.65
N ASN A 16 -8.99 12.70 17.04
CA ASN A 16 -9.29 13.32 18.31
C ASN A 16 -8.96 12.42 19.51
N SER A 17 -9.22 11.13 19.41
CA SER A 17 -8.84 10.15 20.43
C SER A 17 -7.32 10.08 20.61
N PHE A 18 -6.57 10.12 19.51
CA PHE A 18 -5.11 10.18 19.52
C PHE A 18 -4.57 11.51 20.03
N TYR A 19 -5.18 12.61 19.62
CA TYR A 19 -4.80 13.94 20.09
C TYR A 19 -5.00 14.08 21.61
N SER A 20 -6.05 13.47 22.16
CA SER A 20 -6.30 13.43 23.60
C SER A 20 -5.26 12.61 24.37
N LEU A 21 -4.82 11.47 23.81
CA LEU A 21 -3.71 10.67 24.34
C LEU A 21 -2.39 11.43 24.26
N TYR A 22 -2.15 12.14 23.15
CA TYR A 22 -0.97 12.97 22.92
C TYR A 22 -0.89 14.10 23.95
N LYS A 23 -1.99 14.85 24.20
CA LYS A 23 -2.06 15.90 25.23
C LYS A 23 -1.76 15.39 26.63
N LYS A 24 -2.32 14.22 27.00
CA LYS A 24 -2.03 13.60 28.32
C LYS A 24 -0.56 13.22 28.48
N ALA A 25 0.15 12.93 27.40
CA ALA A 25 1.57 12.57 27.43
C ALA A 25 2.49 13.80 27.35
N GLU A 26 1.98 14.96 26.92
CA GLU A 26 2.75 16.21 26.81
C GLU A 26 3.11 16.81 28.18
N ASP A 27 2.36 16.42 29.22
CA ASP A 27 2.61 16.83 30.63
C ASP A 27 3.67 15.96 31.36
N ASP A 28 4.24 14.92 30.66
CA ASP A 28 5.29 14.07 31.22
C ASP A 28 6.68 14.67 30.89
N PRO A 29 7.50 15.06 31.91
CA PRO A 29 8.83 15.65 31.72
C PRO A 29 9.84 14.70 31.02
N LYS A 30 9.54 13.40 30.89
CA LYS A 30 10.34 12.42 30.14
C LYS A 30 9.82 12.19 28.70
N PHE A 31 8.86 12.98 28.26
CA PHE A 31 8.20 12.80 26.98
C PHE A 31 9.04 13.31 25.82
N ASP A 32 9.51 12.39 24.97
CA ASP A 32 10.16 12.72 23.70
C ASP A 32 9.11 13.01 22.62
N LYS A 33 8.84 14.29 22.41
CA LYS A 33 7.85 14.80 21.46
C LYS A 33 8.07 14.28 20.03
N GLN A 34 9.31 14.23 19.56
CA GLN A 34 9.63 13.79 18.21
C GLN A 34 9.38 12.29 18.03
N ARG A 35 9.76 11.50 19.03
CA ARG A 35 9.56 10.05 19.05
C ARG A 35 8.08 9.69 19.12
N ALA A 36 7.31 10.43 19.91
CA ALA A 36 5.86 10.24 20.02
C ALA A 36 5.13 10.62 18.72
N GLN A 37 5.48 11.75 18.10
CA GLN A 37 4.93 12.15 16.82
C GLN A 37 5.22 11.11 15.73
N LYS A 38 6.44 10.57 15.68
CA LYS A 38 6.82 9.51 14.73
C LYS A 38 6.00 8.24 14.95
N LYS A 39 5.83 7.80 16.21
CA LYS A 39 5.00 6.62 16.54
C LYS A 39 3.53 6.84 16.19
N LEU A 40 2.98 8.02 16.51
CA LEU A 40 1.60 8.37 16.21
C LEU A 40 1.35 8.38 14.69
N LYS A 41 2.24 9.02 13.93
CA LYS A 41 2.17 9.02 12.47
C LYS A 41 2.21 7.61 11.91
N GLN A 42 3.15 6.79 12.35
CA GLN A 42 3.26 5.39 11.93
C GLN A 42 2.01 4.58 12.25
N PHE A 43 1.42 4.79 13.42
CA PHE A 43 0.18 4.14 13.83
C PHE A 43 -0.99 4.52 12.92
N VAL A 44 -1.17 5.82 12.64
CA VAL A 44 -2.25 6.30 11.75
C VAL A 44 -2.06 5.81 10.32
N GLU A 45 -0.83 5.84 9.81
CA GLU A 45 -0.52 5.38 8.46
C GLU A 45 -0.73 3.87 8.28
N SER A 46 -0.51 3.09 9.35
CA SER A 46 -0.67 1.62 9.36
C SER A 46 -2.05 1.17 9.86
N HIS A 47 -2.95 2.10 10.18
CA HIS A 47 -4.26 1.73 10.67
C HIS A 47 -5.09 1.05 9.57
N PRO A 48 -5.75 -0.09 9.84
CA PRO A 48 -6.50 -0.84 8.82
C PRO A 48 -7.49 0.02 8.02
N ALA A 49 -8.25 0.88 8.69
CA ALA A 49 -9.20 1.78 8.02
C ALA A 49 -8.54 2.77 7.06
N SER A 50 -7.31 3.24 7.37
CA SER A 50 -6.54 4.10 6.48
C SER A 50 -6.08 3.34 5.23
N ILE A 51 -5.59 2.12 5.43
CA ILE A 51 -5.14 1.24 4.34
C ILE A 51 -6.30 0.82 3.45
N GLU A 52 -7.47 0.48 4.01
CA GLU A 52 -8.67 0.18 3.22
C GLU A 52 -9.11 1.37 2.34
N LYS A 53 -9.09 2.60 2.88
CA LYS A 53 -9.42 3.81 2.08
C LYS A 53 -8.42 4.03 0.96
N LYS A 54 -7.13 3.95 1.24
CA LYS A 54 -6.08 4.09 0.23
C LYS A 54 -6.20 3.00 -0.84
N THR A 55 -6.48 1.75 -0.45
CA THR A 55 -6.72 0.63 -1.37
C THR A 55 -7.86 0.93 -2.34
N LYS A 56 -9.00 1.42 -1.85
CA LYS A 56 -10.12 1.82 -2.70
C LYS A 56 -9.73 2.90 -3.71
N ILE A 57 -9.02 3.93 -3.26
CA ILE A 57 -8.55 5.02 -4.13
C ILE A 57 -7.62 4.47 -5.21
N ILE A 58 -6.64 3.65 -4.84
CA ILE A 58 -5.66 3.07 -5.77
C ILE A 58 -6.34 2.21 -6.82
N ILE A 59 -7.20 1.27 -6.40
CA ILE A 59 -7.86 0.34 -7.33
C ILE A 59 -8.83 1.09 -8.25
N ASN A 60 -9.65 2.00 -7.71
CA ASN A 60 -10.58 2.77 -8.53
C ASN A 60 -9.83 3.67 -9.52
N HIS A 61 -8.79 4.38 -9.08
CA HIS A 61 -7.97 5.18 -9.99
C HIS A 61 -7.35 4.33 -11.10
N PHE A 62 -6.82 3.14 -10.78
CA PHE A 62 -6.24 2.24 -11.76
C PHE A 62 -7.28 1.77 -12.78
N ILE A 63 -8.48 1.41 -12.34
CA ILE A 63 -9.56 1.00 -13.25
C ILE A 63 -9.97 2.15 -14.17
N GLU A 64 -10.26 3.33 -13.60
CA GLU A 64 -10.79 4.47 -14.35
C GLU A 64 -9.76 5.08 -15.31
N ASN A 65 -8.52 5.25 -14.85
CA ASN A 65 -7.51 6.01 -15.60
C ASN A 65 -6.51 5.13 -16.37
N VAL A 66 -6.48 3.83 -16.11
CA VAL A 66 -5.53 2.92 -16.77
C VAL A 66 -6.27 1.85 -17.56
N ILE A 67 -7.15 1.08 -16.91
CA ILE A 67 -7.83 -0.04 -17.57
C ILE A 67 -8.88 0.46 -18.57
N HIS A 68 -9.78 1.35 -18.16
CA HIS A 68 -10.82 1.90 -19.05
C HIS A 68 -10.22 2.68 -20.22
N GLN A 69 -9.06 3.31 -20.01
CA GLN A 69 -8.32 3.97 -21.08
C GLN A 69 -7.45 3.02 -21.93
N ARG A 70 -7.52 1.72 -21.68
CA ARG A 70 -6.79 0.67 -22.41
C ARG A 70 -5.28 0.92 -22.48
N LYS A 71 -4.68 1.51 -21.45
CA LYS A 71 -3.24 1.75 -21.39
C LYS A 71 -2.47 0.43 -21.58
N ILE A 72 -1.38 0.47 -22.38
CA ILE A 72 -0.62 -0.69 -22.79
C ILE A 72 -1.55 -1.80 -23.33
N ASN A 73 -2.46 -1.45 -24.25
CA ASN A 73 -3.44 -2.36 -24.84
C ASN A 73 -4.32 -3.10 -23.81
N GLY A 74 -4.61 -2.46 -22.65
CA GLY A 74 -5.37 -3.07 -21.57
C GLY A 74 -4.55 -4.04 -20.68
N LEU A 75 -3.24 -4.15 -20.90
CA LEU A 75 -2.35 -5.05 -20.16
C LEU A 75 -1.56 -4.35 -19.06
N ALA A 76 -1.76 -3.05 -18.87
CA ALA A 76 -1.05 -2.26 -17.88
C ALA A 76 -1.12 -2.86 -16.48
N LYS A 77 -0.03 -2.71 -15.73
CA LYS A 77 0.14 -3.17 -14.33
C LYS A 77 0.53 -2.01 -13.44
N ALA A 78 0.34 -2.20 -12.14
CA ALA A 78 0.67 -1.18 -11.14
C ALA A 78 1.55 -1.75 -10.03
N MET A 79 2.43 -0.92 -9.49
CA MET A 79 3.19 -1.19 -8.28
C MET A 79 2.69 -0.31 -7.14
N VAL A 80 2.53 -0.88 -5.96
CA VAL A 80 2.20 -0.17 -4.71
C VAL A 80 3.40 -0.25 -3.78
N VAL A 81 4.05 0.88 -3.55
CA VAL A 81 5.26 0.98 -2.73
C VAL A 81 4.88 1.39 -1.31
N THR A 82 5.09 0.49 -0.36
CA THR A 82 4.67 0.68 1.03
C THR A 82 5.83 1.11 1.95
N SER A 83 5.50 1.72 3.08
CA SER A 83 6.48 2.22 4.05
C SER A 83 7.14 1.13 4.90
N SER A 84 6.50 -0.06 5.02
CA SER A 84 6.99 -1.17 5.82
C SER A 84 6.48 -2.51 5.30
N ARG A 85 7.14 -3.61 5.71
CA ARG A 85 6.70 -4.98 5.44
C ARG A 85 5.32 -5.26 6.03
N LYS A 86 5.06 -4.79 7.24
CA LYS A 86 3.76 -4.92 7.90
C LYS A 86 2.65 -4.21 7.10
N ASN A 87 2.93 -3.01 6.59
CA ASN A 87 1.98 -2.33 5.71
C ASN A 87 1.76 -3.08 4.40
N ALA A 88 2.79 -3.72 3.83
CA ALA A 88 2.61 -4.54 2.62
C ALA A 88 1.64 -5.71 2.85
N VAL A 89 1.73 -6.38 4.00
CA VAL A 89 0.78 -7.43 4.42
C VAL A 89 -0.63 -6.86 4.53
N PHE A 90 -0.82 -5.73 5.24
CA PHE A 90 -2.14 -5.10 5.37
C PHE A 90 -2.72 -4.67 4.03
N TYR A 91 -1.89 -4.12 3.13
CA TYR A 91 -2.32 -3.81 1.77
C TYR A 91 -2.73 -5.06 1.00
N LYS A 92 -1.98 -6.17 1.12
CA LYS A 92 -2.32 -7.44 0.46
C LYS A 92 -3.72 -7.90 0.86
N HIS A 93 -4.01 -7.96 2.15
CA HIS A 93 -5.34 -8.32 2.65
C HIS A 93 -6.44 -7.37 2.18
N ALA A 94 -6.18 -6.04 2.24
CA ALA A 94 -7.14 -5.04 1.81
C ALA A 94 -7.42 -5.10 0.30
N PHE A 95 -6.38 -5.35 -0.52
CA PHE A 95 -6.52 -5.52 -1.97
C PHE A 95 -7.33 -6.76 -2.31
N ASP A 96 -6.96 -7.93 -1.75
CA ASP A 96 -7.64 -9.19 -2.04
C ASP A 96 -9.12 -9.11 -1.64
N LYS A 97 -9.42 -8.55 -0.45
CA LYS A 97 -10.79 -8.32 -0.02
C LYS A 97 -11.55 -7.41 -0.98
N TYR A 98 -11.00 -6.24 -1.31
CA TYR A 98 -11.70 -5.28 -2.16
C TYR A 98 -11.91 -5.77 -3.58
N LEU A 99 -10.92 -6.48 -4.15
CA LEU A 99 -11.04 -7.10 -5.48
C LEU A 99 -12.10 -8.20 -5.50
N ALA A 100 -12.17 -9.03 -4.46
CA ALA A 100 -13.18 -10.08 -4.31
C ALA A 100 -14.59 -9.50 -4.10
N ASP A 101 -14.75 -8.55 -3.18
CA ASP A 101 -16.05 -7.90 -2.86
C ASP A 101 -16.68 -7.23 -4.10
N ARG A 102 -15.85 -6.79 -5.04
CA ARG A 102 -16.27 -6.14 -6.29
C ARG A 102 -16.31 -7.07 -7.49
N ASN A 103 -16.03 -8.35 -7.32
CA ASN A 103 -15.91 -9.34 -8.39
C ASN A 103 -15.00 -8.88 -9.55
N LEU A 104 -13.89 -8.21 -9.22
CA LEU A 104 -12.94 -7.73 -10.22
C LEU A 104 -12.03 -8.87 -10.70
N PRO A 105 -11.74 -8.98 -12.01
CA PRO A 105 -10.94 -10.08 -12.57
C PRO A 105 -9.43 -9.88 -12.35
N PHE A 106 -9.06 -9.11 -11.34
CA PHE A 106 -7.68 -8.77 -11.04
C PHE A 106 -7.22 -9.40 -9.74
N LYS A 107 -5.92 -9.70 -9.67
CA LYS A 107 -5.26 -10.23 -8.47
C LYS A 107 -4.09 -9.35 -8.07
N SER A 108 -3.72 -9.42 -6.80
CA SER A 108 -2.55 -8.76 -6.25
C SER A 108 -1.47 -9.78 -5.88
N ILE A 109 -0.19 -9.36 -5.97
CA ILE A 109 0.98 -10.06 -5.44
C ILE A 109 1.62 -9.15 -4.40
N VAL A 110 2.13 -9.74 -3.32
CA VAL A 110 2.94 -9.02 -2.33
C VAL A 110 4.39 -9.49 -2.37
N ALA A 111 5.33 -8.56 -2.19
CA ALA A 111 6.75 -8.84 -2.17
C ALA A 111 7.48 -8.09 -1.04
N PHE A 112 8.02 -8.85 -0.08
CA PHE A 112 8.83 -8.39 1.04
C PHE A 112 9.74 -9.51 1.52
N SER A 113 10.74 -9.23 2.34
CA SER A 113 11.66 -10.25 2.85
C SER A 113 11.29 -10.69 4.27
N GLY A 114 11.40 -11.98 4.55
CA GLY A 114 11.20 -12.58 5.88
C GLY A 114 9.75 -12.87 6.22
N ASP A 115 9.48 -12.97 7.50
CA ASP A 115 8.17 -13.26 8.10
C ASP A 115 7.63 -12.03 8.83
N ILE A 116 6.33 -11.83 8.82
CA ILE A 116 5.62 -10.78 9.56
C ILE A 116 4.41 -11.40 10.25
N ASP A 117 4.49 -11.54 11.55
CA ASP A 117 3.41 -12.08 12.40
C ASP A 117 2.92 -13.48 11.91
N GLY A 118 3.85 -14.33 11.38
CA GLY A 118 3.55 -15.66 10.82
C GLY A 118 3.19 -15.68 9.35
N GLU A 119 3.13 -14.53 8.68
CA GLU A 119 2.82 -14.41 7.26
C GLU A 119 4.08 -14.17 6.41
N THR A 120 4.22 -14.94 5.34
CA THR A 120 5.31 -14.85 4.37
C THR A 120 4.78 -14.50 2.98
N GLU A 121 5.67 -14.11 2.07
CA GLU A 121 5.28 -13.96 0.65
C GLU A 121 4.60 -15.21 0.09
N ALA A 122 5.14 -16.39 0.41
CA ALA A 122 4.62 -17.65 -0.11
C ALA A 122 3.23 -17.97 0.43
N SER A 123 2.98 -17.73 1.73
CA SER A 123 1.67 -17.97 2.33
C SER A 123 0.61 -17.01 1.79
N LEU A 124 0.96 -15.73 1.61
CA LEU A 124 0.04 -14.70 1.12
C LEU A 124 -0.25 -14.78 -0.39
N ASN A 125 0.74 -15.19 -1.18
CA ASN A 125 0.61 -15.28 -2.62
C ASN A 125 0.13 -16.67 -3.09
N HIS A 126 0.21 -17.71 -2.22
CA HIS A 126 -0.08 -19.12 -2.53
C HIS A 126 0.85 -19.73 -3.58
N PHE A 127 2.07 -19.22 -3.72
CA PHE A 127 3.16 -19.75 -4.55
C PHE A 127 4.54 -19.34 -4.00
N SER A 128 5.59 -19.99 -4.49
CA SER A 128 6.96 -19.72 -4.02
C SER A 128 7.40 -18.29 -4.31
N SER A 129 8.12 -17.67 -3.36
CA SER A 129 8.70 -16.33 -3.52
C SER A 129 9.64 -16.18 -4.73
N SER A 130 10.26 -17.28 -5.18
CA SER A 130 11.09 -17.29 -6.39
C SER A 130 10.32 -17.05 -7.68
N LEU A 131 9.01 -17.34 -7.68
CA LEU A 131 8.13 -17.23 -8.84
C LEU A 131 7.45 -15.86 -8.97
N ILE A 132 7.63 -14.95 -8.02
CA ILE A 132 6.91 -13.66 -8.00
C ILE A 132 7.06 -12.90 -9.33
N ALA A 133 8.28 -12.84 -9.88
CA ALA A 133 8.52 -12.11 -11.12
C ALA A 133 7.80 -12.75 -12.32
N ASP A 134 7.76 -14.08 -12.39
CA ASP A 134 7.11 -14.80 -13.48
C ASP A 134 5.59 -14.82 -13.32
N GLU A 135 5.08 -15.03 -12.10
CA GLU A 135 3.65 -14.94 -11.80
C GLU A 135 3.11 -13.54 -12.11
N PHE A 136 3.87 -12.48 -11.82
CA PHE A 136 3.44 -11.12 -12.12
C PHE A 136 3.36 -10.82 -13.63
N LYS A 137 3.93 -11.64 -14.50
CA LYS A 137 3.75 -11.52 -15.96
C LYS A 137 2.35 -11.92 -16.41
N LYS A 138 1.68 -12.82 -15.69
CA LYS A 138 0.34 -13.30 -16.03
C LYS A 138 -0.70 -12.18 -16.04
N PRO A 139 -1.70 -12.25 -16.94
CA PRO A 139 -2.64 -11.16 -17.16
C PRO A 139 -3.58 -10.86 -15.98
N GLU A 140 -3.88 -11.82 -15.14
CA GLU A 140 -4.74 -11.62 -13.96
C GLU A 140 -4.05 -10.82 -12.86
N PHE A 141 -2.73 -10.91 -12.72
CA PHE A 141 -1.99 -10.15 -11.72
C PHE A 141 -1.71 -8.72 -12.19
N ARG A 142 -2.44 -7.76 -11.67
CA ARG A 142 -2.35 -6.35 -12.04
C ARG A 142 -1.64 -5.47 -11.02
N PHE A 143 -1.56 -5.92 -9.77
CA PHE A 143 -0.98 -5.15 -8.67
C PHE A 143 0.16 -5.89 -8.01
N LEU A 144 1.32 -5.23 -7.88
CA LEU A 144 2.48 -5.70 -7.13
C LEU A 144 2.70 -4.77 -5.93
N ILE A 145 2.46 -5.29 -4.74
CA ILE A 145 2.60 -4.56 -3.48
C ILE A 145 3.99 -4.87 -2.92
N VAL A 146 4.81 -3.84 -2.70
CA VAL A 146 6.22 -4.04 -2.32
C VAL A 146 6.62 -3.26 -1.07
N ALA A 147 7.48 -3.89 -0.26
CA ALA A 147 8.19 -3.24 0.83
C ALA A 147 9.70 -3.46 0.66
N SER A 148 10.41 -2.46 0.15
CA SER A 148 11.87 -2.45 -0.11
C SER A 148 12.39 -3.51 -1.11
N LYS A 149 11.58 -4.47 -1.51
CA LYS A 149 11.89 -5.48 -2.52
C LYS A 149 11.37 -5.01 -3.89
N PHE A 150 12.06 -5.34 -4.98
CA PHE A 150 11.72 -4.93 -6.35
C PHE A 150 11.68 -3.40 -6.61
N GLN A 151 12.12 -2.58 -5.68
CA GLN A 151 12.30 -1.14 -5.93
C GLN A 151 13.54 -0.86 -6.80
N THR A 152 14.45 -1.82 -6.87
CA THR A 152 15.63 -1.81 -7.74
C THR A 152 15.74 -3.16 -8.47
N GLY A 153 16.24 -3.17 -9.71
CA GLY A 153 16.53 -4.40 -10.46
C GLY A 153 15.29 -5.20 -10.94
N PHE A 154 14.08 -4.68 -10.81
CA PHE A 154 12.87 -5.34 -11.32
C PHE A 154 12.48 -4.74 -12.68
N ASP A 155 12.46 -5.56 -13.72
CA ASP A 155 12.06 -5.18 -15.07
C ASP A 155 10.70 -5.80 -15.39
N GLN A 156 9.71 -4.93 -15.63
CA GLN A 156 8.37 -5.31 -16.04
C GLN A 156 7.83 -4.31 -17.06
N PRO A 157 7.91 -4.65 -18.38
CA PRO A 157 7.51 -3.72 -19.45
C PRO A 157 6.06 -3.26 -19.41
N LEU A 158 5.19 -3.99 -18.70
CA LEU A 158 3.78 -3.62 -18.53
C LEU A 158 3.52 -2.74 -17.30
N LEU A 159 4.55 -2.41 -16.52
CA LEU A 159 4.41 -1.54 -15.37
C LEU A 159 4.17 -0.10 -15.85
N HIS A 160 2.96 0.37 -15.64
CA HIS A 160 2.49 1.68 -16.11
C HIS A 160 2.29 2.68 -14.98
N SER A 161 1.92 2.19 -13.79
CA SER A 161 1.54 3.07 -12.68
C SER A 161 2.25 2.68 -11.41
N MET A 162 2.64 3.68 -10.62
CA MET A 162 3.22 3.48 -9.30
C MET A 162 2.47 4.32 -8.26
N TYR A 163 2.00 3.66 -7.21
CA TYR A 163 1.35 4.29 -6.05
C TYR A 163 2.30 4.22 -4.86
N VAL A 164 2.72 5.37 -4.38
CA VAL A 164 3.76 5.45 -3.35
C VAL A 164 3.14 5.87 -2.02
N ASP A 165 3.03 4.93 -1.08
CA ASP A 165 2.58 5.17 0.30
C ASP A 165 3.76 5.18 1.28
N LYS A 166 4.77 5.99 0.95
CA LYS A 166 5.89 6.28 1.84
C LYS A 166 6.56 7.59 1.43
N LYS A 167 7.29 8.19 2.37
CA LYS A 167 8.16 9.32 2.03
C LYS A 167 9.35 8.80 1.22
N LEU A 168 9.49 9.27 -0.01
CA LEU A 168 10.68 9.06 -0.84
C LEU A 168 11.61 10.27 -0.70
N GLY A 169 12.91 10.02 -0.65
CA GLY A 169 13.91 11.09 -0.61
C GLY A 169 15.22 10.67 -1.29
N GLY A 170 15.93 11.65 -1.86
CA GLY A 170 17.24 11.48 -2.48
C GLY A 170 17.28 10.40 -3.56
N VAL A 171 18.34 9.62 -3.58
CA VAL A 171 18.60 8.55 -4.56
C VAL A 171 17.46 7.51 -4.60
N ASN A 172 16.84 7.20 -3.46
CA ASN A 172 15.73 6.24 -3.40
C ASN A 172 14.51 6.69 -4.22
N ALA A 173 14.25 8.01 -4.30
CA ALA A 173 13.16 8.52 -5.13
C ALA A 173 13.44 8.27 -6.61
N VAL A 174 14.65 8.60 -7.07
CA VAL A 174 15.07 8.40 -8.46
C VAL A 174 15.01 6.91 -8.82
N GLN A 175 15.60 6.04 -8.00
CA GLN A 175 15.63 4.60 -8.25
C GLN A 175 14.25 3.95 -8.28
N THR A 176 13.32 4.44 -7.45
CA THR A 176 11.96 3.92 -7.40
C THR A 176 11.15 4.40 -8.61
N LEU A 177 11.22 5.69 -8.96
CA LEU A 177 10.42 6.28 -10.02
C LEU A 177 10.93 5.93 -11.43
N SER A 178 12.21 5.62 -11.58
CA SER A 178 12.80 5.19 -12.87
C SER A 178 12.33 3.80 -13.36
N ARG A 179 11.38 3.19 -12.67
CA ARG A 179 10.77 1.90 -13.05
C ARG A 179 9.48 2.03 -13.88
N LEU A 180 9.00 3.26 -14.06
CA LEU A 180 7.84 3.56 -14.88
C LEU A 180 8.23 3.82 -16.33
#